data_739f0fafe10e83a0f29ec13d180da1ce
#
_entry.id   739f0fafe10e83a0f29ec13d180da1ce
#
_cell.length_a   1.000
_cell.length_b   1.000
_cell.length_c   1.000
_cell.angle_alpha   90.00
_cell.angle_beta   90.00
_cell.angle_gamma   90.00
#
_symmetry.space_group_name_H-M   'P 1'
#
loop_
_entity.id
_entity.type
_entity.pdbx_description
1 polymer ?
#
loop_
_entity_poly.entity_id
_entity_poly.type
_entity_poly.pdbx_seq_one_letter_code
_entity_poly.pdbx_strand_id
1 'polypeptide(L)'
;LRDEGIGAEIVSIGTRAVQGCIACGKCAELGRCVFNDALYDEVREKLAGADALVVGSPVYYAGPSGQSTAFLDRLFYSAGGKLTGKPGAAVVSCRRGGASAAFDRLNKYFSINSMPIVTSQYWNQVHGNSPEEVRQDEEGMQTMRTLGECIAYSIRNKYAGLREHVKQPEYERPVMTNFIRKK
;
A
#
# COMPACT_ATOMS: atom_id res chain seq x y z
N LEU A 1 -10.83 -5.63 -10.57
CA LEU A 1 -11.58 -5.59 -9.30
C LEU A 1 -13.07 -5.42 -9.54
N ARG A 2 -13.48 -4.44 -10.35
CA ARG A 2 -14.91 -4.23 -10.65
C ARG A 2 -15.53 -5.43 -11.34
N ASP A 3 -14.81 -6.05 -12.25
CA ASP A 3 -15.23 -7.28 -12.93
C ASP A 3 -15.41 -8.45 -11.95
N GLU A 4 -14.71 -8.39 -10.83
CA GLU A 4 -14.83 -9.32 -9.69
C GLU A 4 -15.95 -8.94 -8.69
N GLY A 5 -16.73 -7.92 -8.97
CA GLY A 5 -17.76 -7.42 -8.06
C GLY A 5 -17.22 -6.70 -6.82
N ILE A 6 -15.94 -6.29 -6.83
CA ILE A 6 -15.31 -5.52 -5.74
C ILE A 6 -15.33 -4.04 -6.10
N GLY A 7 -15.95 -3.22 -5.24
CA GLY A 7 -15.90 -1.78 -5.35
C GLY A 7 -14.46 -1.26 -5.25
N ALA A 8 -14.09 -0.33 -6.12
CA ALA A 8 -12.75 0.24 -6.11
C ALA A 8 -12.80 1.74 -6.37
N GLU A 9 -12.10 2.50 -5.54
CA GLU A 9 -11.88 3.93 -5.69
C GLU A 9 -10.39 4.22 -5.91
N ILE A 10 -10.11 5.19 -6.76
CA ILE A 10 -8.75 5.66 -7.02
C ILE A 10 -8.61 7.07 -6.46
N VAL A 11 -7.65 7.26 -5.56
CA VAL A 11 -7.25 8.58 -5.10
C VAL A 11 -5.89 8.90 -5.71
N SER A 12 -5.85 9.92 -6.56
CA SER A 12 -4.62 10.38 -7.19
C SER A 12 -3.95 11.46 -6.35
N ILE A 13 -2.67 11.25 -6.03
CA ILE A 13 -1.84 12.28 -5.42
C ILE A 13 -1.58 13.41 -6.43
N GLY A 14 -1.45 13.05 -7.71
CA GLY A 14 -1.27 14.01 -8.81
C GLY A 14 -0.01 14.84 -8.65
N THR A 15 -0.12 16.13 -8.97
CA THR A 15 0.97 17.14 -8.89
C THR A 15 0.94 17.95 -7.60
N ARG A 16 0.14 17.54 -6.61
CA ARG A 16 0.00 18.28 -5.35
C ARG A 16 1.30 18.26 -4.56
N ALA A 17 1.62 19.34 -3.89
CA ALA A 17 2.68 19.36 -2.90
C ALA A 17 2.30 18.44 -1.73
N VAL A 18 3.19 17.53 -1.38
CA VAL A 18 2.98 16.57 -0.29
C VAL A 18 4.04 16.78 0.78
N GLN A 19 3.59 17.13 1.97
CA GLN A 19 4.45 17.19 3.14
C GLN A 19 4.83 15.77 3.57
N GLY A 20 6.12 15.51 3.76
CA GLY A 20 6.63 14.24 4.28
C GLY A 20 6.48 14.10 5.79
N CYS A 21 6.71 12.91 6.32
CA CYS A 21 6.75 12.66 7.75
C CYS A 21 8.00 13.30 8.37
N ILE A 22 7.83 14.04 9.47
CA ILE A 22 8.91 14.65 10.24
C ILE A 22 9.28 13.88 11.52
N ALA A 23 8.76 12.66 11.66
CA ALA A 23 9.02 11.78 12.81
C ALA A 23 8.72 12.42 14.19
N CYS A 24 7.77 13.35 14.29
CA CYS A 24 7.44 14.04 15.53
C CYS A 24 6.78 13.17 16.60
N GLY A 25 6.32 11.97 16.27
CA GLY A 25 5.67 11.02 17.18
C GLY A 25 4.26 11.37 17.62
N LYS A 26 3.76 12.58 17.34
CA LYS A 26 2.44 13.05 17.83
C LYS A 26 1.25 12.24 17.34
N CYS A 27 1.40 11.48 16.27
CA CYS A 27 0.33 10.61 15.76
C CYS A 27 -0.04 9.48 16.75
N ALA A 28 0.85 9.09 17.65
CA ALA A 28 0.55 8.14 18.72
C ALA A 28 -0.54 8.65 19.69
N GLU A 29 -0.54 9.95 19.97
CA GLU A 29 -1.52 10.60 20.83
C GLU A 29 -2.78 11.02 20.06
N LEU A 30 -2.59 11.59 18.85
CA LEU A 30 -3.67 12.17 18.07
C LEU A 30 -4.48 11.13 17.27
N GLY A 31 -3.96 9.92 17.06
CA GLY A 31 -4.55 8.91 16.16
C GLY A 31 -4.58 9.33 14.68
N ARG A 32 -3.83 10.41 14.30
CA ARG A 32 -3.66 10.93 12.94
C ARG A 32 -2.38 11.74 12.83
N CYS A 33 -1.99 12.07 11.59
CA CYS A 33 -0.87 12.97 11.37
C CYS A 33 -1.15 14.36 11.95
N VAL A 34 -0.11 15.02 12.44
CA VAL A 34 -0.19 16.41 12.94
C VAL A 34 -0.45 17.41 11.80
N PHE A 35 0.05 17.12 10.60
CA PHE A 35 -0.27 17.92 9.43
C PHE A 35 -1.68 17.62 8.96
N ASN A 36 -2.45 18.67 8.82
CA ASN A 36 -3.84 18.59 8.39
C ASN A 36 -3.94 19.07 6.93
N ASP A 37 -4.11 18.12 6.02
CA ASP A 37 -4.36 18.43 4.62
C ASP A 37 -5.46 17.52 4.06
N ALA A 38 -6.25 18.09 3.13
CA ALA A 38 -7.44 17.45 2.61
C ALA A 38 -7.15 16.08 1.95
N LEU A 39 -6.01 15.92 1.28
CA LEU A 39 -5.65 14.65 0.65
C LEU A 39 -5.42 13.56 1.70
N TYR A 40 -4.69 13.90 2.77
CA TYR A 40 -4.42 12.96 3.84
C TYR A 40 -5.72 12.53 4.55
N ASP A 41 -6.57 13.49 4.87
CA ASP A 41 -7.84 13.20 5.55
C ASP A 41 -8.79 12.37 4.66
N GLU A 42 -8.90 12.70 3.37
CA GLU A 42 -9.67 11.92 2.40
C GLU A 42 -9.21 10.45 2.35
N VAL A 43 -7.91 10.23 2.19
CA VAL A 43 -7.38 8.86 2.10
C VAL A 43 -7.56 8.13 3.42
N ARG A 44 -7.31 8.78 4.55
CA ARG A 44 -7.48 8.17 5.87
C ARG A 44 -8.92 7.71 6.11
N GLU A 45 -9.90 8.52 5.74
CA GLU A 45 -11.32 8.21 5.88
C GLU A 45 -11.73 7.04 4.98
N LYS A 46 -11.36 7.10 3.69
CA LYS A 46 -11.63 6.00 2.75
C LYS A 46 -10.98 4.70 3.18
N LEU A 47 -9.74 4.75 3.65
CA LEU A 47 -9.00 3.58 4.08
C LEU A 47 -9.56 2.94 5.35
N ALA A 48 -10.23 3.72 6.21
CA ALA A 48 -10.90 3.18 7.39
C ALA A 48 -12.01 2.17 7.00
N GLY A 49 -12.77 2.47 5.96
CA GLY A 49 -13.83 1.60 5.42
C GLY A 49 -13.38 0.61 4.35
N ALA A 50 -12.16 0.69 3.85
CA ALA A 50 -11.69 -0.18 2.78
C ALA A 50 -11.24 -1.55 3.32
N ASP A 51 -11.48 -2.60 2.53
CA ASP A 51 -11.06 -3.97 2.84
C ASP A 51 -9.61 -4.26 2.43
N ALA A 52 -9.10 -3.56 1.44
CA ALA A 52 -7.75 -3.70 0.91
C ALA A 52 -7.18 -2.35 0.47
N LEU A 53 -5.86 -2.29 0.32
CA LEU A 53 -5.15 -1.12 -0.20
C LEU A 53 -4.24 -1.51 -1.35
N VAL A 54 -4.41 -0.84 -2.49
CA VAL A 54 -3.46 -0.92 -3.60
C VAL A 54 -2.70 0.40 -3.70
N VAL A 55 -1.39 0.34 -3.74
CA VAL A 55 -0.52 1.50 -3.91
C VAL A 55 0.16 1.42 -5.27
N GLY A 56 -0.10 2.42 -6.11
CA GLY A 56 0.53 2.56 -7.43
C GLY A 56 1.53 3.71 -7.46
N SER A 57 2.67 3.51 -8.14
CA SER A 57 3.67 4.56 -8.34
C SER A 57 4.41 4.41 -9.67
N PRO A 58 4.72 5.52 -10.36
CA PRO A 58 5.77 5.50 -11.38
C PRO A 58 7.12 5.24 -10.71
N VAL A 59 8.07 4.74 -11.53
CA VAL A 59 9.44 4.48 -11.09
C VAL A 59 10.34 5.66 -11.46
N TYR A 60 10.89 6.32 -10.45
CA TYR A 60 11.87 7.39 -10.60
C TYR A 60 13.16 7.00 -9.87
N TYR A 61 14.30 7.00 -10.58
CA TYR A 61 15.60 6.64 -10.00
C TYR A 61 15.58 5.30 -9.23
N ALA A 62 14.95 4.29 -9.82
CA ALA A 62 14.74 2.97 -9.23
C ALA A 62 13.95 2.95 -7.90
N GLY A 63 13.18 3.98 -7.63
CA GLY A 63 12.28 4.07 -6.47
C GLY A 63 10.88 4.53 -6.86
N PRO A 64 9.92 4.43 -5.95
CA PRO A 64 8.63 5.10 -6.10
C PRO A 64 8.82 6.63 -6.17
N SER A 65 7.84 7.35 -6.71
CA SER A 65 7.93 8.81 -6.73
C SER A 65 8.09 9.40 -5.33
N GLY A 66 8.85 10.48 -5.21
CA GLY A 66 9.08 11.16 -3.93
C GLY A 66 7.78 11.62 -3.26
N GLN A 67 6.79 12.05 -4.06
CA GLN A 67 5.46 12.40 -3.56
C GLN A 67 4.74 11.19 -2.96
N SER A 68 4.79 10.02 -3.63
CA SER A 68 4.20 8.80 -3.11
C SER A 68 4.82 8.41 -1.77
N THR A 69 6.14 8.39 -1.68
CA THR A 69 6.84 8.01 -0.45
C THR A 69 6.59 9.01 0.68
N ALA A 70 6.62 10.31 0.40
CA ALA A 70 6.30 11.34 1.39
C ALA A 70 4.89 11.18 1.96
N PHE A 71 3.92 10.88 1.11
CA PHE A 71 2.55 10.61 1.52
C PHE A 71 2.42 9.33 2.33
N LEU A 72 3.00 8.23 1.84
CA LEU A 72 2.92 6.91 2.46
C LEU A 72 3.61 6.87 3.81
N ASP A 73 4.77 7.52 3.96
CA ASP A 73 5.45 7.62 5.25
C ASP A 73 4.54 8.24 6.32
N ARG A 74 3.79 9.29 5.98
CA ARG A 74 2.80 9.90 6.89
C ARG A 74 1.63 8.98 7.16
N LEU A 75 1.03 8.44 6.10
CA LEU A 75 -0.17 7.61 6.19
C LEU A 75 0.09 6.37 7.05
N PHE A 76 1.11 5.60 6.70
CA PHE A 76 1.41 4.36 7.40
C PHE A 76 1.92 4.58 8.82
N TYR A 77 2.74 5.60 9.04
CA TYR A 77 3.23 5.91 10.38
C TYR A 77 2.10 6.35 11.33
N SER A 78 1.09 7.04 10.81
CA SER A 78 -0.04 7.53 11.61
C SER A 78 -1.25 6.60 11.65
N ALA A 79 -1.34 5.63 10.75
CA ALA A 79 -2.42 4.65 10.74
C ALA A 79 -2.29 3.64 11.89
N GLY A 80 -1.07 3.37 12.34
CA GLY A 80 -0.80 2.36 13.38
C GLY A 80 -1.39 1.01 13.01
N GLY A 81 -1.86 0.27 14.01
CA GLY A 81 -2.45 -1.06 13.82
C GLY A 81 -3.78 -1.12 13.04
N LYS A 82 -4.33 0.01 12.60
CA LYS A 82 -5.62 0.06 11.87
C LYS A 82 -5.57 -0.63 10.50
N LEU A 83 -4.38 -0.86 9.97
CA LEU A 83 -4.16 -1.52 8.68
C LEU A 83 -3.89 -3.03 8.81
N THR A 84 -3.60 -3.51 10.01
CA THR A 84 -3.29 -4.90 10.28
C THR A 84 -4.36 -5.85 9.73
N GLY A 85 -3.93 -6.87 9.00
CA GLY A 85 -4.80 -7.88 8.39
C GLY A 85 -5.61 -7.40 7.18
N LYS A 86 -5.45 -6.14 6.72
CA LYS A 86 -5.98 -5.70 5.42
C LYS A 86 -5.03 -6.16 4.31
N PRO A 87 -5.50 -6.85 3.26
CA PRO A 87 -4.69 -7.14 2.09
C PRO A 87 -4.10 -5.87 1.47
N GLY A 88 -2.83 -5.92 1.12
CA GLY A 88 -2.11 -4.82 0.47
C GLY A 88 -1.43 -5.27 -0.81
N ALA A 89 -1.38 -4.44 -1.83
CA ALA A 89 -0.64 -4.70 -3.06
C ALA A 89 0.08 -3.45 -3.57
N ALA A 90 1.30 -3.64 -4.04
CA ALA A 90 2.04 -2.62 -4.78
C ALA A 90 1.91 -2.84 -6.29
N VAL A 91 1.84 -1.74 -7.03
CA VAL A 91 1.89 -1.72 -8.50
C VAL A 91 2.88 -0.66 -8.94
N VAL A 92 3.77 -0.97 -9.87
CA VAL A 92 4.73 0.00 -10.38
C VAL A 92 4.68 0.07 -11.90
N SER A 93 4.89 1.28 -12.42
CA SER A 93 5.00 1.53 -13.86
C SER A 93 6.36 2.14 -14.15
N CYS A 94 7.09 1.55 -15.11
CA CYS A 94 8.36 2.10 -15.54
C CYS A 94 8.54 1.96 -17.05
N ARG A 95 9.35 2.84 -17.61
CA ARG A 95 9.73 2.72 -19.03
C ARG A 95 10.58 1.48 -19.28
N ARG A 96 11.55 1.18 -18.39
CA ARG A 96 12.49 0.08 -18.60
C ARG A 96 13.05 -0.53 -17.32
N GLY A 97 13.82 0.19 -16.52
CA GLY A 97 14.57 -0.33 -15.39
C GLY A 97 14.13 0.25 -14.05
N GLY A 98 14.46 -0.46 -12.94
CA GLY A 98 14.22 -0.01 -11.58
C GLY A 98 12.88 -0.42 -10.98
N ALA A 99 12.03 -1.15 -11.71
CA ALA A 99 10.73 -1.58 -11.23
C ALA A 99 10.83 -2.44 -9.97
N SER A 100 11.71 -3.45 -9.95
CA SER A 100 11.87 -4.36 -8.81
C SER A 100 12.23 -3.62 -7.52
N ALA A 101 13.17 -2.67 -7.57
CA ALA A 101 13.56 -1.90 -6.40
C ALA A 101 12.43 -1.01 -5.88
N ALA A 102 11.66 -0.38 -6.78
CA ALA A 102 10.49 0.41 -6.41
C ALA A 102 9.38 -0.47 -5.82
N PHE A 103 9.13 -1.62 -6.41
CA PHE A 103 8.16 -2.61 -5.94
C PHE A 103 8.51 -3.12 -4.53
N ASP A 104 9.76 -3.50 -4.30
CA ASP A 104 10.25 -3.95 -3.00
C ASP A 104 10.09 -2.86 -1.94
N ARG A 105 10.39 -1.61 -2.28
CA ARG A 105 10.25 -0.47 -1.37
C ARG A 105 8.78 -0.26 -0.96
N LEU A 106 7.84 -0.38 -1.89
CA LEU A 106 6.41 -0.24 -1.58
C LEU A 106 5.91 -1.39 -0.70
N ASN A 107 6.34 -2.62 -0.96
CA ASN A 107 5.94 -3.77 -0.16
C ASN A 107 6.41 -3.70 1.30
N LYS A 108 7.45 -2.90 1.62
CA LYS A 108 7.88 -2.68 3.01
C LYS A 108 6.83 -1.98 3.86
N TYR A 109 6.01 -1.10 3.27
CA TYR A 109 4.90 -0.49 3.99
C TYR A 109 3.88 -1.52 4.46
N PHE A 110 3.55 -2.49 3.61
CA PHE A 110 2.60 -3.54 3.96
C PHE A 110 3.18 -4.49 5.00
N SER A 111 4.40 -4.99 4.77
CA SER A 111 5.00 -6.00 5.63
C SER A 111 5.18 -5.54 7.08
N ILE A 112 5.66 -4.30 7.30
CA ILE A 112 5.86 -3.78 8.66
C ILE A 112 4.53 -3.49 9.39
N ASN A 113 3.44 -3.30 8.65
CA ASN A 113 2.11 -3.05 9.20
C ASN A 113 1.25 -4.32 9.30
N SER A 114 1.88 -5.49 9.20
CA SER A 114 1.19 -6.79 9.29
C SER A 114 0.01 -6.92 8.31
N MET A 115 0.18 -6.36 7.13
CA MET A 115 -0.77 -6.48 6.02
C MET A 115 -0.35 -7.64 5.14
N PRO A 116 -1.23 -8.62 4.84
CA PRO A 116 -0.95 -9.65 3.86
C PRO A 116 -0.64 -9.02 2.50
N ILE A 117 0.53 -9.32 1.93
CA ILE A 117 0.92 -8.83 0.61
C ILE A 117 0.29 -9.72 -0.45
N VAL A 118 -0.55 -9.14 -1.28
CA VAL A 118 -1.19 -9.86 -2.38
C VAL A 118 -0.28 -9.87 -3.58
N THR A 119 -0.01 -11.05 -4.09
CA THR A 119 0.78 -11.29 -5.29
C THR A 119 -0.13 -11.62 -6.47
N SER A 120 0.41 -11.58 -7.67
CA SER A 120 -0.19 -12.10 -8.88
C SER A 120 0.69 -13.24 -9.44
N GLN A 121 0.60 -13.50 -10.73
CA GLN A 121 1.44 -14.51 -11.40
C GLN A 121 2.88 -14.06 -11.68
N TYR A 122 3.17 -12.77 -11.52
CA TYR A 122 4.50 -12.15 -11.64
C TYR A 122 4.61 -10.93 -10.72
N TRP A 123 5.72 -10.19 -10.73
CA TRP A 123 5.81 -8.93 -10.01
C TRP A 123 4.83 -7.91 -10.61
N ASN A 124 4.11 -7.19 -9.76
CA ASN A 124 3.05 -6.30 -10.19
C ASN A 124 3.63 -5.03 -10.83
N GLN A 125 4.09 -5.15 -12.04
CA GLN A 125 4.71 -4.07 -12.82
C GLN A 125 4.16 -4.03 -14.23
N VAL A 126 4.20 -2.83 -14.82
CA VAL A 126 3.90 -2.61 -16.23
C VAL A 126 4.97 -1.73 -16.85
N HIS A 127 5.21 -1.89 -18.14
CA HIS A 127 6.22 -1.16 -18.89
C HIS A 127 5.57 -0.28 -19.97
N GLY A 128 6.09 0.94 -20.10
CA GLY A 128 5.66 1.90 -21.10
C GLY A 128 6.03 3.32 -20.69
N ASN A 129 6.19 4.18 -21.69
CA ASN A 129 6.48 5.61 -21.50
C ASN A 129 5.21 6.48 -21.60
N SER A 130 4.12 5.87 -22.05
CA SER A 130 2.80 6.49 -22.13
C SER A 130 1.72 5.46 -21.78
N PRO A 131 0.49 5.90 -21.47
CA PRO A 131 -0.62 4.98 -21.26
C PRO A 131 -0.89 4.04 -22.44
N GLU A 132 -0.65 4.50 -23.66
CA GLU A 132 -0.83 3.74 -24.90
C GLU A 132 0.21 2.62 -24.99
N GLU A 133 1.45 2.90 -24.64
CA GLU A 133 2.53 1.90 -24.60
C GLU A 133 2.28 0.86 -23.49
N VAL A 134 1.85 1.30 -22.30
CA VAL A 134 1.50 0.39 -21.20
C VAL A 134 0.39 -0.59 -21.61
N ARG A 135 -0.60 -0.14 -22.41
CA ARG A 135 -1.64 -1.05 -22.91
C ARG A 135 -1.13 -2.12 -23.88
N GLN A 136 0.05 -1.92 -24.46
CA GLN A 136 0.73 -2.88 -25.34
C GLN A 136 1.63 -3.85 -24.57
N ASP A 137 1.88 -3.61 -23.29
CA ASP A 137 2.56 -4.55 -22.40
C ASP A 137 1.58 -5.67 -22.00
N GLU A 138 1.45 -6.66 -22.88
CA GLU A 138 0.48 -7.75 -22.70
C GLU A 138 0.72 -8.55 -21.41
N GLU A 139 2.00 -8.81 -21.07
CA GLU A 139 2.38 -9.53 -19.84
C GLU A 139 2.04 -8.70 -18.60
N GLY A 140 2.40 -7.42 -18.60
CA GLY A 140 2.07 -6.51 -17.50
C GLY A 140 0.55 -6.36 -17.33
N MET A 141 -0.20 -6.21 -18.41
CA MET A 141 -1.65 -6.12 -18.36
C MET A 141 -2.32 -7.42 -17.90
N GLN A 142 -1.79 -8.57 -18.26
CA GLN A 142 -2.22 -9.87 -17.75
C GLN A 142 -1.96 -9.95 -16.23
N THR A 143 -0.76 -9.59 -15.81
CA THR A 143 -0.38 -9.53 -14.38
C THR A 143 -1.32 -8.63 -13.58
N MET A 144 -1.73 -7.48 -14.12
CA MET A 144 -2.70 -6.59 -13.45
C MET A 144 -4.10 -7.19 -13.35
N ARG A 145 -4.56 -7.92 -14.35
CA ARG A 145 -5.86 -8.63 -14.27
C ARG A 145 -5.84 -9.70 -13.19
N THR A 146 -4.82 -10.57 -13.21
CA THR A 146 -4.62 -11.60 -12.19
C THR A 146 -4.49 -11.00 -10.79
N LEU A 147 -3.79 -9.86 -10.64
CA LEU A 147 -3.74 -9.15 -9.36
C LEU A 147 -5.14 -8.76 -8.86
N GLY A 148 -5.99 -8.27 -9.75
CA GLY A 148 -7.39 -7.95 -9.41
C GLY A 148 -8.14 -9.15 -8.86
N GLU A 149 -8.02 -10.30 -9.51
CA GLU A 149 -8.61 -11.58 -9.08
C GLU A 149 -8.04 -12.03 -7.72
N CYS A 150 -6.71 -11.95 -7.53
CA CYS A 150 -6.04 -12.33 -6.28
C CYS A 150 -6.45 -11.42 -5.10
N ILE A 151 -6.64 -10.12 -5.32
CA ILE A 151 -7.15 -9.21 -4.29
C ILE A 151 -8.59 -9.59 -3.92
N ALA A 152 -9.46 -9.81 -4.90
CA ALA A 152 -10.83 -10.22 -4.67
C ALA A 152 -10.90 -11.55 -3.89
N TYR A 153 -10.08 -12.52 -4.28
CA TYR A 153 -9.93 -13.79 -3.57
C TYR A 153 -9.50 -13.58 -2.11
N SER A 154 -8.48 -12.74 -1.87
CA SER A 154 -7.98 -12.44 -0.52
C SER A 154 -9.06 -11.80 0.37
N ILE A 155 -9.85 -10.87 -0.18
CA ILE A 155 -10.95 -10.24 0.54
C ILE A 155 -12.03 -11.30 0.89
N ARG A 156 -12.45 -12.11 -0.11
CA ARG A 156 -13.45 -13.16 0.10
C ARG A 156 -13.01 -14.19 1.14
N ASN A 157 -11.73 -14.61 1.12
CA ASN A 157 -11.17 -15.53 2.12
C ASN A 157 -11.19 -14.94 3.52
N LYS A 158 -10.83 -13.67 3.66
CA LYS A 158 -10.91 -12.98 4.96
C LYS A 158 -12.32 -13.04 5.53
N TYR A 159 -13.33 -12.71 4.72
CA TYR A 159 -14.71 -12.76 5.17
C TYR A 159 -15.24 -14.20 5.38
N ALA A 160 -14.79 -15.16 4.58
CA ALA A 160 -15.10 -16.56 4.83
C ALA A 160 -14.53 -17.02 6.18
N GLY A 161 -13.25 -16.73 6.44
CA GLY A 161 -12.62 -17.03 7.72
C GLY A 161 -13.34 -16.39 8.91
N LEU A 162 -13.78 -15.14 8.79
CA LEU A 162 -14.55 -14.47 9.84
C LEU A 162 -15.88 -15.18 10.12
N ARG A 163 -16.60 -15.64 9.10
CA ARG A 163 -17.84 -16.42 9.25
C ARG A 163 -17.61 -17.77 9.93
N GLU A 164 -16.49 -18.39 9.64
CA GLU A 164 -16.07 -19.67 10.24
C GLU A 164 -15.32 -19.47 11.59
N HIS A 165 -15.37 -18.27 12.16
CA HIS A 165 -14.75 -17.92 13.44
C HIS A 165 -13.24 -18.18 13.50
N VAL A 166 -12.54 -18.11 12.37
CA VAL A 166 -11.07 -18.18 12.32
C VAL A 166 -10.50 -16.96 13.02
N LYS A 167 -9.77 -17.19 14.11
CA LYS A 167 -9.14 -16.12 14.88
C LYS A 167 -7.95 -15.54 14.14
N GLN A 168 -7.87 -14.21 14.09
CA GLN A 168 -6.66 -13.53 13.65
C GLN A 168 -5.56 -13.69 14.69
N PRO A 169 -4.27 -13.66 14.29
CA PRO A 169 -3.17 -13.67 15.24
C PRO A 169 -3.24 -12.49 16.21
N GLU A 170 -3.02 -12.75 17.49
CA GLU A 170 -2.80 -11.72 18.49
C GLU A 170 -1.30 -11.36 18.49
N TYR A 171 -1.01 -10.08 18.33
CA TYR A 171 0.37 -9.61 18.30
C TYR A 171 0.83 -9.27 19.72
N GLU A 172 1.97 -9.82 20.09
CA GLU A 172 2.62 -9.45 21.34
C GLU A 172 3.02 -7.97 21.37
N ARG A 173 3.13 -7.41 22.56
CA ARG A 173 3.67 -6.06 22.69
C ARG A 173 5.09 -6.01 22.16
N PRO A 174 5.42 -5.10 21.22
CA PRO A 174 6.76 -5.02 20.64
C PRO A 174 7.84 -4.81 21.71
N VAL A 175 8.86 -5.65 21.69
CA VAL A 175 10.07 -5.44 22.48
C VAL A 175 11.05 -4.60 21.67
N MET A 176 11.30 -3.39 22.15
CA MET A 176 12.22 -2.45 21.48
C MET A 176 13.66 -2.69 21.98
N THR A 177 14.45 -3.37 21.15
CA THR A 177 15.87 -3.56 21.44
C THR A 177 16.67 -2.31 21.08
N ASN A 178 17.42 -1.78 22.03
CA ASN A 178 18.31 -0.64 21.81
C ASN A 178 19.71 -0.96 22.37
N PHE A 179 20.66 -1.21 21.48
CA PHE A 179 22.02 -1.57 21.83
C PHE A 179 22.90 -0.38 22.26
N ILE A 180 22.43 0.86 22.11
CA ILE A 180 23.17 2.07 22.40
C ILE A 180 23.00 2.49 23.86
N ARG A 181 21.90 2.18 24.50
CA ARG A 181 21.64 2.54 25.88
C ARG A 181 22.43 1.65 26.83
N LYS A 182 23.36 2.25 27.58
CA LYS A 182 23.86 1.63 28.82
C LYS A 182 22.71 1.56 29.81
N LYS A 183 22.49 0.41 30.41
CA LYS A 183 21.56 0.26 31.53
C LYS A 183 22.01 1.08 32.72
#